data_0d4dcb8f0f1c00cc7ce1a6fdf762f1d5
#
_entry.id   0d4dcb8f0f1c00cc7ce1a6fdf762f1d5
#
_cell.length_a   1.000
_cell.length_b   1.000
_cell.length_c   1.000
_cell.angle_alpha   90.00
_cell.angle_beta   90.00
_cell.angle_gamma   90.00
#
_symmetry.space_group_name_H-M   'P 1'
#
loop_
_entity.id
_entity.type
_entity.pdbx_description
1 polymer ?
#
loop_
_entity_poly.entity_id
_entity_poly.type
_entity_poly.pdbx_seq_one_letter_code
_entity_poly.pdbx_strand_id
1 'polypeptide(L)'
;YAEAIPKAIAMASPLRTARLTAPLLTVLVRVFRPVVRLLLKFADLQAPESVQTVRSALTEEELRAVADEAARAGEIEPDDAALVERSLDFRDMVVRDVFVPRERVVSVSSSQSVDDALRLAIRHGHRRLPVHAGDLDHTEGVVRLRDLAAASEQDGPISAAGVMTDALEVGIGERIVDVLRQMQTSGRRFALVREGSRVLGIMTIEDVVAELVGEIAEDS
;
A
#
# COMPACT_ATOMS: atom_id res chain seq x y z
N TYR A 1 -1.50 54.30 -1.47
CA TYR A 1 -1.58 54.72 -2.88
C TYR A 1 -0.44 54.14 -3.73
N ALA A 2 0.78 53.90 -3.18
CA ALA A 2 1.94 53.42 -3.90
C ALA A 2 1.85 51.98 -4.38
N GLU A 3 0.98 51.18 -3.79
CA GLU A 3 0.84 49.73 -4.09
C GLU A 3 -0.37 49.46 -5.01
N ALA A 4 -1.44 50.21 -4.88
CA ALA A 4 -2.69 49.99 -5.62
C ALA A 4 -2.61 50.42 -7.09
N ILE A 5 -1.89 51.50 -7.41
CA ILE A 5 -1.77 52.04 -8.78
C ILE A 5 -0.97 51.10 -9.70
N PRO A 6 0.22 50.59 -9.32
CA PRO A 6 0.97 49.64 -10.15
C PRO A 6 0.23 48.36 -10.44
N LYS A 7 -0.53 47.85 -9.41
CA LYS A 7 -1.33 46.64 -9.54
C LYS A 7 -2.49 46.81 -10.51
N ALA A 8 -3.18 47.96 -10.45
CA ALA A 8 -4.28 48.29 -11.36
C ALA A 8 -3.81 48.43 -12.80
N ILE A 9 -2.65 49.05 -13.03
CA ILE A 9 -2.07 49.22 -14.36
C ILE A 9 -1.62 47.86 -14.94
N ALA A 10 -1.03 46.98 -14.11
CA ALA A 10 -0.62 45.64 -14.52
C ALA A 10 -1.81 44.74 -14.91
N MET A 11 -2.93 44.86 -14.19
CA MET A 11 -4.17 44.13 -14.49
C MET A 11 -4.88 44.66 -15.75
N ALA A 12 -4.81 45.98 -16.03
CA ALA A 12 -5.48 46.59 -17.17
C ALA A 12 -4.80 46.29 -18.52
N SER A 13 -3.46 46.02 -18.55
CA SER A 13 -2.73 45.73 -19.78
C SER A 13 -1.52 44.83 -19.55
N PRO A 14 -1.73 43.53 -19.27
CA PRO A 14 -0.67 42.64 -18.81
C PRO A 14 0.46 42.46 -19.83
N LEU A 15 0.17 42.39 -21.11
CA LEU A 15 1.18 42.21 -22.17
C LEU A 15 2.07 43.47 -22.39
N ARG A 16 1.51 44.67 -22.23
CA ARG A 16 2.30 45.94 -22.37
C ARG A 16 3.18 46.13 -21.13
N THR A 17 2.64 45.89 -19.95
CA THR A 17 3.38 45.98 -18.69
C THR A 17 4.52 44.95 -18.67
N ALA A 18 4.28 43.70 -19.06
CA ALA A 18 5.31 42.67 -19.17
C ALA A 18 6.43 43.04 -20.16
N ARG A 19 6.10 43.59 -21.34
CA ARG A 19 7.11 44.04 -22.33
C ARG A 19 7.97 45.18 -21.86
N LEU A 20 7.40 46.10 -21.05
CA LEU A 20 8.14 47.26 -20.55
C LEU A 20 9.04 46.89 -19.34
N THR A 21 8.56 45.98 -18.48
CA THR A 21 9.27 45.60 -17.26
C THR A 21 10.27 44.44 -17.46
N ALA A 22 10.02 43.55 -18.46
CA ALA A 22 10.89 42.40 -18.72
C ALA A 22 12.38 42.77 -18.98
N PRO A 23 12.73 43.79 -19.81
CA PRO A 23 14.14 44.11 -20.02
C PRO A 23 14.79 44.66 -18.76
N LEU A 24 14.05 45.45 -17.94
CA LEU A 24 14.54 45.99 -16.68
C LEU A 24 14.82 44.87 -15.68
N LEU A 25 13.87 43.95 -15.54
CA LEU A 25 14.01 42.78 -14.68
C LEU A 25 15.15 41.86 -15.15
N THR A 26 15.33 41.70 -16.46
CA THR A 26 16.41 40.88 -17.01
C THR A 26 17.80 41.48 -16.69
N VAL A 27 17.93 42.79 -16.79
CA VAL A 27 19.16 43.48 -16.40
C VAL A 27 19.42 43.36 -14.90
N LEU A 28 18.38 43.59 -14.09
CA LEU A 28 18.46 43.47 -12.64
C LEU A 28 18.90 42.05 -12.22
N VAL A 29 18.24 41.01 -12.72
CA VAL A 29 18.62 39.62 -12.49
C VAL A 29 20.05 39.34 -12.95
N ARG A 30 20.47 39.87 -14.10
CA ARG A 30 21.83 39.64 -14.63
C ARG A 30 22.89 40.29 -13.76
N VAL A 31 22.64 41.47 -13.20
CA VAL A 31 23.55 42.19 -12.32
C VAL A 31 23.62 41.50 -10.93
N PHE A 32 22.50 41.07 -10.40
CA PHE A 32 22.47 40.43 -9.08
C PHE A 32 22.88 38.95 -9.09
N ARG A 33 22.78 38.27 -10.24
CA ARG A 33 23.12 36.86 -10.40
C ARG A 33 24.51 36.46 -9.84
N PRO A 34 25.60 37.24 -10.11
CA PRO A 34 26.91 36.90 -9.55
C PRO A 34 26.96 37.10 -8.03
N VAL A 35 26.27 38.12 -7.50
CA VAL A 35 26.20 38.36 -6.05
C VAL A 35 25.46 37.23 -5.34
N VAL A 36 24.31 36.82 -5.88
CA VAL A 36 23.54 35.68 -5.34
C VAL A 36 24.35 34.39 -5.43
N ARG A 37 25.05 34.14 -6.53
CA ARG A 37 25.95 32.97 -6.66
C ARG A 37 27.10 33.00 -5.66
N LEU A 38 27.65 34.16 -5.38
CA LEU A 38 28.71 34.31 -4.39
C LEU A 38 28.19 34.03 -2.99
N LEU A 39 27.02 34.58 -2.65
CA LEU A 39 26.37 34.32 -1.36
C LEU A 39 26.00 32.85 -1.16
N LEU A 40 25.47 32.19 -2.20
CA LEU A 40 25.17 30.77 -2.16
C LEU A 40 26.44 29.93 -1.99
N LYS A 41 27.55 30.28 -2.67
CA LYS A 41 28.85 29.61 -2.45
C LYS A 41 29.38 29.78 -1.01
N PHE A 42 29.21 30.95 -0.42
CA PHE A 42 29.55 31.15 0.99
C PHE A 42 28.65 30.37 1.94
N ALA A 43 27.36 30.28 1.64
CA ALA A 43 26.42 29.46 2.39
C ALA A 43 26.79 27.96 2.31
N ASP A 44 27.16 27.47 1.12
CA ASP A 44 27.60 26.09 0.90
C ASP A 44 28.93 25.76 1.60
N LEU A 45 29.82 26.76 1.76
CA LEU A 45 31.10 26.57 2.49
C LEU A 45 30.93 26.46 4.02
N GLN A 46 29.84 27.04 4.55
CA GLN A 46 29.54 27.04 5.99
C GLN A 46 28.49 26.01 6.38
N ALA A 47 27.82 25.37 5.42
CA ALA A 47 26.88 24.32 5.70
C ALA A 47 27.64 23.01 6.00
N PRO A 48 27.47 22.39 7.18
CA PRO A 48 28.04 21.08 7.45
C PRO A 48 27.49 20.07 6.45
N GLU A 49 28.32 19.07 6.06
CA GLU A 49 27.97 18.04 5.06
C GLU A 49 26.62 17.33 5.33
N SER A 50 26.17 17.35 6.58
CA SER A 50 24.86 16.84 7.01
C SER A 50 23.65 17.61 6.41
N VAL A 51 23.84 18.88 6.00
CA VAL A 51 22.75 19.69 5.41
C VAL A 51 22.63 19.47 3.91
N GLN A 52 23.68 19.01 3.23
CA GLN A 52 23.64 18.69 1.80
C GLN A 52 22.91 17.36 1.51
N THR A 53 22.96 16.41 2.43
CA THR A 53 22.23 15.13 2.36
C THR A 53 20.73 15.29 2.63
N VAL A 54 20.33 16.31 3.41
CA VAL A 54 18.92 16.59 3.73
C VAL A 54 18.17 17.27 2.57
N ARG A 55 18.89 17.88 1.60
CA ARG A 55 18.26 18.53 0.44
C ARG A 55 17.82 17.60 -0.68
N SER A 56 18.09 16.30 -0.61
CA SER A 56 17.83 15.36 -1.70
C SER A 56 16.82 14.24 -1.37
N ALA A 57 16.39 14.12 -0.14
CA ALA A 57 15.35 13.15 0.23
C ALA A 57 14.28 13.89 1.02
N LEU A 58 13.11 14.05 0.43
CA LEU A 58 11.92 14.41 1.18
C LEU A 58 11.75 13.39 2.30
N THR A 59 11.62 13.89 3.52
CA THR A 59 11.24 13.01 4.64
C THR A 59 9.81 12.52 4.44
N GLU A 60 9.45 11.46 5.12
CA GLU A 60 8.09 10.92 5.06
C GLU A 60 7.06 11.96 5.52
N GLU A 61 7.38 12.73 6.59
CA GLU A 61 6.55 13.82 7.06
C GLU A 61 6.40 14.95 6.03
N GLU A 62 7.47 15.30 5.32
CA GLU A 62 7.41 16.29 4.25
C GLU A 62 6.54 15.81 3.09
N LEU A 63 6.61 14.52 2.75
CA LEU A 63 5.77 13.94 1.70
C LEU A 63 4.30 13.94 2.08
N ARG A 64 3.96 13.59 3.33
CA ARG A 64 2.60 13.72 3.87
C ARG A 64 2.10 15.16 3.80
N ALA A 65 2.91 16.11 4.28
CA ALA A 65 2.56 17.53 4.28
C ALA A 65 2.32 18.07 2.87
N VAL A 66 3.11 17.65 1.87
CA VAL A 66 2.92 18.04 0.47
C VAL A 66 1.64 17.45 -0.11
N ALA A 67 1.32 16.18 0.17
CA ALA A 67 0.08 15.55 -0.28
C ALA A 67 -1.15 16.25 0.31
N ASP A 68 -1.13 16.54 1.61
CA ASP A 68 -2.20 17.29 2.31
C ASP A 68 -2.40 18.69 1.73
N GLU A 69 -1.33 19.42 1.46
CA GLU A 69 -1.41 20.78 0.90
C GLU A 69 -1.95 20.75 -0.53
N ALA A 70 -1.54 19.79 -1.35
CA ALA A 70 -2.06 19.60 -2.71
C ALA A 70 -3.58 19.28 -2.70
N ALA A 71 -4.05 18.49 -1.73
CA ALA A 71 -5.47 18.21 -1.57
C ALA A 71 -6.27 19.46 -1.12
N ARG A 72 -5.73 20.25 -0.17
CA ARG A 72 -6.35 21.53 0.24
C ARG A 72 -6.39 22.57 -0.86
N ALA A 73 -5.37 22.58 -1.74
CA ALA A 73 -5.32 23.44 -2.92
C ALA A 73 -6.25 22.98 -4.04
N GLY A 74 -6.81 21.75 -3.97
CA GLY A 74 -7.64 21.16 -5.00
C GLY A 74 -6.85 20.67 -6.22
N GLU A 75 -5.56 20.44 -6.08
CA GLU A 75 -4.67 19.92 -7.13
C GLU A 75 -4.74 18.40 -7.24
N ILE A 76 -5.07 17.71 -6.14
CA ILE A 76 -5.37 16.28 -6.10
C ILE A 76 -6.66 16.06 -5.32
N GLU A 77 -7.30 14.90 -5.52
CA GLU A 77 -8.49 14.54 -4.74
C GLU A 77 -8.10 14.15 -3.30
N PRO A 78 -8.97 14.36 -2.30
CA PRO A 78 -8.70 13.95 -0.91
C PRO A 78 -8.37 12.46 -0.77
N ASP A 79 -9.01 11.61 -1.59
CA ASP A 79 -8.78 10.16 -1.61
C ASP A 79 -7.37 9.81 -2.10
N ASP A 80 -6.82 10.57 -3.05
CA ASP A 80 -5.44 10.39 -3.54
C ASP A 80 -4.43 10.73 -2.43
N ALA A 81 -4.67 11.81 -1.67
CA ALA A 81 -3.81 12.17 -0.53
C ALA A 81 -3.86 11.08 0.55
N ALA A 82 -5.05 10.56 0.87
CA ALA A 82 -5.23 9.46 1.81
C ALA A 82 -4.54 8.15 1.33
N LEU A 83 -4.52 7.89 0.03
CA LEU A 83 -3.79 6.75 -0.54
C LEU A 83 -2.28 6.90 -0.36
N VAL A 84 -1.74 8.12 -0.53
CA VAL A 84 -0.31 8.41 -0.27
C VAL A 84 0.02 8.14 1.19
N GLU A 85 -0.79 8.62 2.13
CA GLU A 85 -0.61 8.38 3.57
C GLU A 85 -0.61 6.89 3.89
N ARG A 86 -1.64 6.14 3.48
CA ARG A 86 -1.71 4.69 3.66
C ARG A 86 -0.54 3.95 3.03
N SER A 87 -0.03 4.42 1.88
CA SER A 87 1.13 3.82 1.21
C SER A 87 2.43 4.00 2.01
N LEU A 88 2.56 5.09 2.74
CA LEU A 88 3.70 5.31 3.64
C LEU A 88 3.60 4.41 4.88
N ASP A 89 2.44 4.37 5.53
CA ASP A 89 2.20 3.51 6.69
C ASP A 89 2.39 2.03 6.37
N PHE A 90 2.01 1.61 5.15
CA PHE A 90 2.12 0.24 4.67
C PHE A 90 3.54 -0.33 4.75
N ARG A 91 4.57 0.51 4.68
CA ARG A 91 5.98 0.07 4.76
C ARG A 91 6.33 -0.50 6.13
N ASP A 92 5.70 -0.01 7.18
CA ASP A 92 5.98 -0.39 8.56
C ASP A 92 4.97 -1.40 9.11
N MET A 93 3.89 -1.69 8.37
CA MET A 93 2.88 -2.67 8.74
C MET A 93 3.45 -4.08 8.85
N VAL A 94 2.97 -4.80 9.85
CA VAL A 94 3.29 -6.20 10.08
C VAL A 94 2.05 -7.08 9.90
N VAL A 95 2.25 -8.39 9.76
CA VAL A 95 1.17 -9.37 9.57
C VAL A 95 0.07 -9.23 10.62
N ARG A 96 0.44 -8.88 11.88
CA ARG A 96 -0.52 -8.67 12.99
C ARG A 96 -1.61 -7.64 12.68
N ASP A 97 -1.31 -6.67 11.84
CA ASP A 97 -2.22 -5.54 11.58
C ASP A 97 -3.32 -5.90 10.58
N VAL A 98 -3.12 -6.98 9.78
CA VAL A 98 -3.95 -7.30 8.61
C VAL A 98 -4.54 -8.72 8.64
N PHE A 99 -3.99 -9.64 9.45
CA PHE A 99 -4.41 -11.03 9.38
C PHE A 99 -5.85 -11.26 9.88
N VAL A 100 -6.49 -12.31 9.36
CA VAL A 100 -7.80 -12.79 9.82
C VAL A 100 -7.58 -13.72 11.02
N PRO A 101 -8.08 -13.37 12.22
CA PRO A 101 -7.90 -14.20 13.43
C PRO A 101 -8.54 -15.58 13.29
N ARG A 102 -7.96 -16.60 13.98
CA ARG A 102 -8.37 -18.00 13.89
C ARG A 102 -9.85 -18.22 14.19
N GLU A 103 -10.45 -17.40 15.05
CA GLU A 103 -11.87 -17.46 15.42
C GLU A 103 -12.81 -17.17 14.25
N ARG A 104 -12.31 -16.46 13.24
CA ARG A 104 -13.03 -16.11 12.01
C ARG A 104 -12.69 -17.01 10.83
N VAL A 105 -11.73 -17.93 11.00
CA VAL A 105 -11.26 -18.82 9.93
C VAL A 105 -12.22 -19.98 9.74
N VAL A 106 -12.77 -20.11 8.53
CA VAL A 106 -13.49 -21.29 8.10
C VAL A 106 -12.48 -22.28 7.52
N SER A 107 -12.45 -23.50 8.03
CA SER A 107 -11.52 -24.57 7.65
C SER A 107 -12.23 -25.90 7.40
N VAL A 108 -11.55 -26.83 6.78
CA VAL A 108 -12.06 -28.17 6.47
C VAL A 108 -11.12 -29.22 7.05
N SER A 109 -11.70 -30.37 7.48
CA SER A 109 -10.89 -31.52 7.86
C SER A 109 -10.27 -32.17 6.62
N SER A 110 -9.05 -32.69 6.73
CA SER A 110 -8.36 -33.41 5.66
C SER A 110 -9.13 -34.66 5.20
N SER A 111 -9.90 -35.29 6.08
CA SER A 111 -10.77 -36.42 5.77
C SER A 111 -12.14 -36.05 5.19
N GLN A 112 -12.52 -34.78 5.20
CA GLN A 112 -13.81 -34.32 4.67
C GLN A 112 -13.86 -34.50 3.16
N SER A 113 -15.08 -34.89 2.65
CA SER A 113 -15.26 -35.06 1.19
C SER A 113 -15.09 -33.74 0.43
N VAL A 114 -14.62 -33.82 -0.80
CA VAL A 114 -14.53 -32.67 -1.72
C VAL A 114 -15.87 -31.96 -1.84
N ASP A 115 -16.98 -32.69 -1.93
CA ASP A 115 -18.33 -32.11 -2.06
C ASP A 115 -18.75 -31.31 -0.83
N ASP A 116 -18.44 -31.80 0.37
CA ASP A 116 -18.73 -31.08 1.62
C ASP A 116 -17.86 -29.83 1.74
N ALA A 117 -16.58 -29.94 1.39
CA ALA A 117 -15.65 -28.82 1.37
C ALA A 117 -16.08 -27.75 0.34
N LEU A 118 -16.52 -28.18 -0.86
CA LEU A 118 -17.05 -27.29 -1.89
C LEU A 118 -18.30 -26.54 -1.41
N ARG A 119 -19.28 -27.27 -0.83
CA ARG A 119 -20.48 -26.66 -0.26
C ARG A 119 -20.14 -25.64 0.84
N LEU A 120 -19.18 -25.96 1.68
CA LEU A 120 -18.72 -25.05 2.76
C LEU A 120 -18.10 -23.78 2.17
N ALA A 121 -17.20 -23.92 1.19
CA ALA A 121 -16.55 -22.80 0.50
C ALA A 121 -17.56 -21.86 -0.16
N ILE A 122 -18.55 -22.41 -0.88
CA ILE A 122 -19.61 -21.64 -1.53
C ILE A 122 -20.50 -20.92 -0.51
N ARG A 123 -20.92 -21.61 0.55
CA ARG A 123 -21.78 -21.06 1.61
C ARG A 123 -21.18 -19.84 2.28
N HIS A 124 -19.86 -19.86 2.51
CA HIS A 124 -19.14 -18.77 3.19
C HIS A 124 -18.50 -17.77 2.20
N GLY A 125 -18.62 -17.98 0.90
CA GLY A 125 -18.03 -17.11 -0.12
C GLY A 125 -16.50 -17.18 -0.19
N HIS A 126 -15.87 -18.23 0.37
CA HIS A 126 -14.43 -18.33 0.45
C HIS A 126 -13.83 -19.02 -0.78
N ARG A 127 -12.81 -18.42 -1.37
CA ARG A 127 -12.08 -18.98 -2.50
C ARG A 127 -11.02 -20.00 -2.10
N ARG A 128 -10.61 -19.99 -0.82
CA ARG A 128 -9.60 -20.88 -0.24
C ARG A 128 -9.98 -21.24 1.19
N LEU A 129 -9.77 -22.48 1.56
CA LEU A 129 -9.98 -22.97 2.91
C LEU A 129 -8.74 -23.71 3.37
N PRO A 130 -8.22 -23.44 4.60
CA PRO A 130 -7.19 -24.28 5.20
C PRO A 130 -7.73 -25.69 5.46
N VAL A 131 -6.85 -26.68 5.27
CA VAL A 131 -7.13 -28.11 5.51
C VAL A 131 -6.34 -28.57 6.71
N HIS A 132 -7.01 -29.16 7.70
CA HIS A 132 -6.38 -29.55 8.95
C HIS A 132 -6.64 -31.02 9.34
N ALA A 133 -5.73 -31.61 10.10
CA ALA A 133 -5.89 -32.91 10.77
C ALA A 133 -6.26 -32.69 12.25
N GLY A 134 -7.56 -32.53 12.53
CA GLY A 134 -8.07 -32.33 13.87
C GLY A 134 -8.38 -30.86 14.20
N ASP A 135 -7.39 -29.99 14.25
CA ASP A 135 -7.54 -28.56 14.52
C ASP A 135 -6.64 -27.69 13.62
N LEU A 136 -6.80 -26.36 13.71
CA LEU A 136 -6.05 -25.42 12.88
C LEU A 136 -4.52 -25.43 13.15
N ASP A 137 -4.07 -25.83 14.32
CA ASP A 137 -2.64 -25.89 14.63
C ASP A 137 -1.97 -27.01 13.82
N HIS A 138 -2.75 -28.03 13.42
CA HIS A 138 -2.37 -29.15 12.54
C HIS A 138 -2.85 -28.92 11.10
N THR A 139 -2.72 -27.70 10.60
CA THR A 139 -3.04 -27.39 9.20
C THR A 139 -1.99 -28.02 8.28
N GLU A 140 -2.44 -28.85 7.33
CA GLU A 140 -1.63 -29.60 6.40
C GLU A 140 -1.48 -28.88 5.05
N GLY A 141 -2.43 -28.01 4.71
CA GLY A 141 -2.42 -27.30 3.43
C GLY A 141 -3.62 -26.38 3.23
N VAL A 142 -3.91 -26.05 1.99
CA VAL A 142 -5.03 -25.21 1.56
C VAL A 142 -5.70 -25.80 0.33
N VAL A 143 -7.02 -25.83 0.27
CA VAL A 143 -7.81 -26.15 -0.90
C VAL A 143 -8.35 -24.88 -1.55
N ARG A 144 -8.40 -24.89 -2.88
CA ARG A 144 -8.98 -23.78 -3.65
C ARG A 144 -10.36 -24.20 -4.18
N LEU A 145 -11.30 -23.28 -4.17
CA LEU A 145 -12.66 -23.49 -4.66
C LEU A 145 -12.69 -24.14 -6.06
N ARG A 146 -11.83 -23.68 -6.98
CA ARG A 146 -11.75 -24.20 -8.34
C ARG A 146 -11.27 -25.66 -8.40
N ASP A 147 -10.34 -26.04 -7.50
CA ASP A 147 -9.77 -27.39 -7.47
C ASP A 147 -10.77 -28.36 -6.82
N LEU A 148 -11.53 -27.88 -5.81
CA LEU A 148 -12.67 -28.61 -5.25
C LEU A 148 -13.76 -28.84 -6.31
N ALA A 149 -14.11 -27.81 -7.08
CA ALA A 149 -15.12 -27.94 -8.14
C ALA A 149 -14.67 -28.94 -9.22
N ALA A 150 -13.43 -28.86 -9.67
CA ALA A 150 -12.90 -29.79 -10.67
C ALA A 150 -12.82 -31.24 -10.15
N ALA A 151 -12.54 -31.44 -8.85
CA ALA A 151 -12.50 -32.76 -8.26
C ALA A 151 -13.89 -33.35 -7.97
N SER A 152 -14.87 -32.49 -7.71
CA SER A 152 -16.30 -32.91 -7.50
C SER A 152 -16.94 -33.48 -8.77
N GLU A 153 -16.38 -33.19 -9.95
CA GLU A 153 -16.86 -33.75 -11.23
C GLU A 153 -16.22 -35.12 -11.55
N GLN A 154 -15.28 -35.59 -10.73
CA GLN A 154 -14.61 -36.88 -10.92
C GLN A 154 -15.38 -38.00 -10.22
N ASP A 155 -15.37 -39.19 -10.82
CA ASP A 155 -15.96 -40.38 -10.22
C ASP A 155 -15.12 -40.88 -9.04
N GLY A 156 -15.76 -41.06 -7.88
CA GLY A 156 -15.19 -41.69 -6.70
C GLY A 156 -15.05 -40.74 -5.49
N PRO A 157 -14.86 -41.32 -4.32
CA PRO A 157 -14.73 -40.54 -3.09
C PRO A 157 -13.33 -39.88 -3.00
N ILE A 158 -13.30 -38.57 -3.16
CA ILE A 158 -12.07 -37.76 -3.02
C ILE A 158 -12.19 -36.94 -1.73
N SER A 159 -11.16 -36.97 -0.88
CA SER A 159 -11.08 -36.13 0.30
C SER A 159 -10.40 -34.80 0.03
N ALA A 160 -10.59 -33.84 0.92
CA ALA A 160 -9.94 -32.53 0.85
C ALA A 160 -8.39 -32.64 0.82
N ALA A 161 -7.83 -33.64 1.52
CA ALA A 161 -6.40 -33.93 1.47
C ALA A 161 -5.92 -34.32 0.06
N GLY A 162 -6.77 -34.95 -0.76
CA GLY A 162 -6.42 -35.37 -2.11
C GLY A 162 -6.23 -34.24 -3.12
N VAL A 163 -6.75 -33.04 -2.82
CA VAL A 163 -6.71 -31.85 -3.72
C VAL A 163 -6.06 -30.62 -3.07
N MET A 164 -5.56 -30.74 -1.84
CA MET A 164 -4.88 -29.65 -1.17
C MET A 164 -3.51 -29.35 -1.77
N THR A 165 -3.06 -28.15 -1.60
CA THR A 165 -1.69 -27.70 -1.91
C THR A 165 -1.06 -27.11 -0.66
N ASP A 166 0.28 -27.04 -0.59
CA ASP A 166 0.96 -26.48 0.56
C ASP A 166 0.56 -25.00 0.76
N ALA A 167 0.36 -24.60 1.99
CA ALA A 167 0.20 -23.20 2.36
C ALA A 167 1.56 -22.52 2.55
N LEU A 168 1.63 -21.21 2.36
CA LEU A 168 2.75 -20.41 2.84
C LEU A 168 2.57 -20.23 4.35
N GLU A 169 3.65 -20.29 5.11
CA GLU A 169 3.65 -20.00 6.55
C GLU A 169 4.42 -18.72 6.81
N VAL A 170 3.85 -17.83 7.62
CA VAL A 170 4.43 -16.53 7.95
C VAL A 170 4.29 -16.26 9.46
N GLY A 171 5.26 -15.54 10.00
CA GLY A 171 5.23 -15.12 11.41
C GLY A 171 4.37 -13.86 11.61
N ILE A 172 3.71 -13.76 12.75
CA ILE A 172 2.82 -12.62 13.06
C ILE A 172 3.55 -11.27 13.10
N GLY A 173 4.84 -11.25 13.34
CA GLY A 173 5.67 -10.04 13.37
C GLY A 173 6.41 -9.76 12.05
N GLU A 174 6.21 -10.54 11.00
CA GLU A 174 6.83 -10.29 9.70
C GLU A 174 6.24 -9.05 9.04
N ARG A 175 7.07 -8.32 8.30
CA ARG A 175 6.61 -7.13 7.57
C ARG A 175 5.77 -7.54 6.36
N ILE A 176 4.65 -6.85 6.16
CA ILE A 176 3.73 -7.14 5.05
C ILE A 176 4.44 -7.11 3.69
N VAL A 177 5.34 -6.14 3.47
CA VAL A 177 6.11 -6.01 2.23
C VAL A 177 6.94 -7.26 1.93
N ASP A 178 7.53 -7.87 2.96
CA ASP A 178 8.36 -9.07 2.80
C ASP A 178 7.49 -10.30 2.55
N VAL A 179 6.36 -10.41 3.23
CA VAL A 179 5.37 -11.48 3.00
C VAL A 179 4.77 -11.40 1.60
N LEU A 180 4.41 -10.21 1.12
CA LEU A 180 3.94 -10.04 -0.26
C LEU A 180 4.97 -10.49 -1.29
N ARG A 181 6.25 -10.18 -1.06
CA ARG A 181 7.35 -10.66 -1.92
C ARG A 181 7.46 -12.19 -1.91
N GLN A 182 7.32 -12.82 -0.73
CA GLN A 182 7.28 -14.28 -0.62
C GLN A 182 6.07 -14.87 -1.37
N MET A 183 4.88 -14.28 -1.22
CA MET A 183 3.67 -14.68 -1.95
C MET A 183 3.86 -14.57 -3.47
N GLN A 184 4.41 -13.46 -3.96
CA GLN A 184 4.68 -13.26 -5.39
C GLN A 184 5.68 -14.28 -5.93
N THR A 185 6.79 -14.50 -5.22
CA THR A 185 7.86 -15.41 -5.67
C THR A 185 7.40 -16.86 -5.67
N SER A 186 6.60 -17.27 -4.67
CA SER A 186 6.06 -18.63 -4.57
C SER A 186 4.80 -18.86 -5.41
N GLY A 187 4.18 -17.81 -5.96
CA GLY A 187 2.88 -17.88 -6.63
C GLY A 187 1.71 -18.21 -5.69
N ARG A 188 1.92 -18.11 -4.38
CA ARG A 188 0.93 -18.41 -3.34
C ARG A 188 0.24 -17.12 -2.93
N ARG A 189 -1.09 -17.14 -2.82
CA ARG A 189 -1.93 -15.98 -2.47
C ARG A 189 -2.62 -16.14 -1.13
N PHE A 190 -2.16 -17.11 -0.33
CA PHE A 190 -2.71 -17.46 0.96
C PHE A 190 -1.57 -17.86 1.88
N ALA A 191 -1.57 -17.39 3.11
CA ALA A 191 -0.61 -17.74 4.15
C ALA A 191 -1.31 -18.11 5.45
N LEU A 192 -0.73 -19.08 6.16
CA LEU A 192 -1.01 -19.37 7.55
C LEU A 192 -0.17 -18.46 8.42
N VAL A 193 -0.79 -17.74 9.34
CA VAL A 193 -0.10 -16.89 10.30
C VAL A 193 0.19 -17.69 11.56
N ARG A 194 1.47 -17.81 11.91
CA ARG A 194 1.92 -18.63 13.05
C ARG A 194 2.68 -17.82 14.09
N GLU A 195 2.61 -18.32 15.32
CA GLU A 195 3.51 -17.98 16.41
C GLU A 195 3.99 -19.30 17.04
N GLY A 196 5.24 -19.66 16.76
CA GLY A 196 5.75 -21.00 17.08
C GLY A 196 4.96 -22.11 16.36
N SER A 197 4.45 -23.08 17.11
CA SER A 197 3.62 -24.17 16.58
C SER A 197 2.14 -23.81 16.42
N ARG A 198 1.71 -22.69 16.98
CA ARG A 198 0.30 -22.28 16.98
C ARG A 198 -0.07 -21.50 15.74
N VAL A 199 -1.18 -21.85 15.10
CA VAL A 199 -1.81 -21.04 14.05
C VAL A 199 -2.70 -19.98 14.69
N LEU A 200 -2.34 -18.72 14.48
CA LEU A 200 -3.10 -17.56 14.96
C LEU A 200 -4.22 -17.16 14.00
N GLY A 201 -4.08 -17.49 12.73
CA GLY A 201 -5.06 -17.15 11.71
C GLY A 201 -4.52 -17.34 10.31
N ILE A 202 -5.09 -16.61 9.37
CA ILE A 202 -4.71 -16.64 7.95
C ILE A 202 -4.52 -15.21 7.43
N MET A 203 -3.84 -15.10 6.30
CA MET A 203 -3.73 -13.85 5.55
C MET A 203 -3.79 -14.14 4.05
N THR A 204 -4.48 -13.31 3.30
CA THR A 204 -4.53 -13.37 1.84
C THR A 204 -4.02 -12.07 1.22
N ILE A 205 -3.70 -12.07 -0.08
CA ILE A 205 -3.34 -10.84 -0.79
C ILE A 205 -4.52 -9.88 -0.79
N GLU A 206 -5.73 -10.40 -0.85
CA GLU A 206 -6.97 -9.63 -0.85
C GLU A 206 -7.12 -8.81 0.44
N ASP A 207 -6.78 -9.38 1.62
CA ASP A 207 -6.80 -8.67 2.91
C ASP A 207 -5.78 -7.52 2.94
N VAL A 208 -4.58 -7.76 2.41
CA VAL A 208 -3.51 -6.75 2.33
C VAL A 208 -3.89 -5.60 1.38
N VAL A 209 -4.51 -5.91 0.25
CA VAL A 209 -4.96 -4.89 -0.71
C VAL A 209 -6.12 -4.07 -0.13
N ALA A 210 -7.04 -4.70 0.60
CA ALA A 210 -8.14 -4.00 1.27
C ALA A 210 -7.62 -2.96 2.27
N GLU A 211 -6.58 -3.29 3.04
CA GLU A 211 -5.95 -2.37 3.98
C GLU A 211 -5.26 -1.19 3.28
N LEU A 212 -4.56 -1.45 2.16
CA LEU A 212 -3.86 -0.41 1.40
C LEU A 212 -4.84 0.56 0.71
N VAL A 213 -5.90 0.04 0.12
CA VAL A 213 -6.88 0.84 -0.62
C VAL A 213 -7.86 1.53 0.33
N GLY A 214 -8.03 1.00 1.54
CA GLY A 214 -9.10 1.33 2.46
C GLY A 214 -10.39 0.58 2.10
N GLU A 215 -11.33 0.53 3.00
CA GLU A 215 -12.66 0.01 2.70
C GLU A 215 -13.25 0.85 1.56
N ILE A 216 -13.31 0.27 0.35
CA ILE A 216 -14.14 0.83 -0.70
C ILE A 216 -15.55 0.74 -0.13
N ALA A 217 -16.12 1.89 0.22
CA ALA A 217 -17.51 1.95 0.66
C ALA A 217 -18.35 1.27 -0.43
N GLU A 218 -18.86 0.08 -0.12
CA GLU A 218 -19.89 -0.56 -0.93
C GLU A 218 -21.14 0.32 -0.77
N ASP A 219 -21.27 1.33 -1.62
CA ASP A 219 -22.54 2.00 -1.86
C ASP A 219 -23.48 0.97 -2.47
N SER A 220 -24.34 0.44 -1.61
CA SER A 220 -25.46 -0.43 -1.97
C SER A 220 -26.66 0.38 -2.41
#